data_34197f579d1025dc56c4717a6d49b1d5
#
_entry.id   34197f579d1025dc56c4717a6d49b1d5
#
_cell.length_a   1.000
_cell.length_b   1.000
_cell.length_c   1.000
_cell.angle_alpha   90.00
_cell.angle_beta   90.00
_cell.angle_gamma   90.00
#
_symmetry.space_group_name_H-M   'P 1'
#
loop_
_entity.id
_entity.type
_entity.pdbx_description
1 polymer ?
#
loop_
_entity_poly.entity_id
_entity_poly.type
_entity_poly.pdbx_seq_one_letter_code
_entity_poly.pdbx_strand_id
1 'polypeptide(L)'
;MINKPEISISAPHIHDWHTTAKAAWICSATLLPVIVASVLLYGSPALSVWLASVFGAILAEILVAALTKRLALADGSTILTGLLVASAIPPGAALYIPISASLFAILAVKTVFGGLGSNWMNPALGGIAFAYANWPIAMRRFQFPSTMMGLDGLSTSTPIEFARNYAGTDASRVMDAFRNAGYPLSRLDSAVTGFLNDSLFSHIGARLPEGYIDLMIGMRSGALGESALLAVLIGSIVLLALGLIKMEIPLCMIIAFALLNRIFGTGLPGEGLFTGDMLFALSSGGFMLAAFYMATDPVTSPVDRRIAIVYGLCIGGLAFAFRRWGAQSEGIVYAILVMNIMVPMVERKLTPGLRTYSKAGTP
;
A
#
# COMPACT_ATOMS: atom_id res chain seq x y z
N MET A 1 -33.46 -52.18 -9.30
CA MET A 1 -33.64 -50.76 -9.02
C MET A 1 -32.89 -50.43 -7.74
N ILE A 2 -31.69 -49.89 -7.83
CA ILE A 2 -30.83 -49.53 -6.68
C ILE A 2 -31.18 -48.07 -6.35
N ASN A 3 -31.89 -47.87 -5.22
CA ASN A 3 -32.13 -46.54 -4.68
C ASN A 3 -30.77 -45.85 -4.40
N LYS A 4 -30.44 -44.83 -5.17
CA LYS A 4 -29.38 -43.90 -4.81
C LYS A 4 -29.81 -43.14 -3.55
N PRO A 5 -29.00 -43.08 -2.49
CA PRO A 5 -29.36 -42.26 -1.34
C PRO A 5 -29.38 -40.80 -1.79
N GLU A 6 -30.53 -40.15 -1.64
CA GLU A 6 -30.63 -38.70 -1.70
C GLU A 6 -29.77 -38.12 -0.57
N ILE A 7 -28.62 -37.58 -0.91
CA ILE A 7 -27.84 -36.81 0.02
C ILE A 7 -28.60 -35.49 0.24
N SER A 8 -29.44 -35.45 1.28
CA SER A 8 -30.03 -34.21 1.74
C SER A 8 -28.88 -33.36 2.32
N ILE A 9 -28.40 -32.39 1.58
CA ILE A 9 -27.49 -31.39 2.06
C ILE A 9 -28.32 -30.44 2.94
N SER A 10 -28.60 -30.82 4.16
CA SER A 10 -29.02 -29.92 5.21
C SER A 10 -27.74 -29.28 5.80
N ALA A 11 -27.14 -28.40 5.04
CA ALA A 11 -26.03 -27.59 5.56
C ALA A 11 -26.63 -26.47 6.40
N PRO A 12 -26.05 -26.19 7.58
CA PRO A 12 -26.17 -24.84 8.12
C PRO A 12 -25.50 -23.92 7.12
N HIS A 13 -26.29 -23.16 6.35
CA HIS A 13 -25.73 -22.08 5.54
C HIS A 13 -25.19 -21.02 6.50
N ILE A 14 -23.88 -20.99 6.71
CA ILE A 14 -23.22 -19.90 7.39
C ILE A 14 -23.36 -18.73 6.43
N HIS A 15 -24.37 -17.90 6.64
CA HIS A 15 -24.47 -16.61 5.98
C HIS A 15 -23.42 -15.69 6.58
N ASP A 16 -22.24 -15.64 5.96
CA ASP A 16 -21.30 -14.57 6.24
C ASP A 16 -21.88 -13.27 5.67
N TRP A 17 -21.99 -12.25 6.52
CA TRP A 17 -22.46 -10.92 6.15
C TRP A 17 -21.49 -10.22 5.18
N HIS A 18 -20.29 -10.73 5.04
CA HIS A 18 -19.24 -10.21 4.19
C HIS A 18 -19.16 -10.94 2.85
N THR A 19 -19.95 -10.50 1.88
CA THR A 19 -19.73 -10.92 0.49
C THR A 19 -18.48 -10.21 -0.04
N THR A 20 -17.76 -10.85 -0.97
CA THR A 20 -16.56 -10.27 -1.63
C THR A 20 -16.85 -8.90 -2.23
N ALA A 21 -18.04 -8.69 -2.79
CA ALA A 21 -18.49 -7.41 -3.31
C ALA A 21 -18.62 -6.34 -2.20
N LYS A 22 -19.25 -6.67 -1.08
CA LYS A 22 -19.36 -5.74 0.06
C LYS A 22 -17.96 -5.35 0.59
N ALA A 23 -17.06 -6.32 0.71
CA ALA A 23 -15.70 -6.08 1.16
C ALA A 23 -14.97 -5.11 0.22
N ALA A 24 -15.06 -5.31 -1.10
CA ALA A 24 -14.45 -4.43 -2.09
C ALA A 24 -15.02 -3.00 -2.04
N TRP A 25 -16.34 -2.86 -1.90
CA TRP A 25 -16.98 -1.54 -1.76
C TRP A 25 -16.61 -0.83 -0.45
N ILE A 26 -16.54 -1.57 0.67
CA ILE A 26 -16.11 -1.00 1.95
C ILE A 26 -14.64 -0.57 1.87
N CYS A 27 -13.75 -1.41 1.32
CA CYS A 27 -12.35 -1.04 1.08
C CYS A 27 -12.24 0.22 0.21
N SER A 28 -13.04 0.33 -0.85
CA SER A 28 -13.08 1.53 -1.70
C SER A 28 -13.56 2.76 -0.92
N ALA A 29 -14.57 2.61 -0.08
CA ALA A 29 -15.09 3.70 0.75
C ALA A 29 -14.08 4.16 1.80
N THR A 30 -13.31 3.25 2.40
CA THR A 30 -12.26 3.60 3.37
C THR A 30 -11.05 4.31 2.73
N LEU A 31 -10.91 4.30 1.41
CA LEU A 31 -9.94 5.12 0.67
C LEU A 31 -10.44 6.56 0.41
N LEU A 32 -11.72 6.88 0.59
CA LEU A 32 -12.24 8.24 0.38
C LEU A 32 -11.50 9.31 1.19
N PRO A 33 -11.19 9.12 2.49
CA PRO A 33 -10.38 10.10 3.24
C PRO A 33 -9.01 10.35 2.60
N VAL A 34 -8.37 9.31 2.02
CA VAL A 34 -7.08 9.42 1.32
C VAL A 34 -7.24 10.23 0.04
N ILE A 35 -8.31 9.98 -0.74
CA ILE A 35 -8.62 10.73 -1.95
C ILE A 35 -8.85 12.21 -1.61
N VAL A 36 -9.68 12.49 -0.62
CA VAL A 36 -9.99 13.87 -0.17
C VAL A 36 -8.70 14.57 0.28
N ALA A 37 -7.91 13.94 1.14
CA ALA A 37 -6.65 14.52 1.62
C ALA A 37 -5.68 14.80 0.48
N SER A 38 -5.49 13.88 -0.47
CA SER A 38 -4.60 14.08 -1.61
C SER A 38 -5.08 15.20 -2.54
N VAL A 39 -6.40 15.33 -2.75
CA VAL A 39 -6.98 16.42 -3.55
C VAL A 39 -6.83 17.77 -2.83
N LEU A 40 -6.97 17.82 -1.51
CA LEU A 40 -6.73 19.03 -0.74
C LEU A 40 -5.25 19.46 -0.77
N LEU A 41 -4.31 18.49 -0.78
CA LEU A 41 -2.89 18.77 -0.81
C LEU A 41 -2.38 19.18 -2.20
N TYR A 42 -2.76 18.45 -3.24
CA TYR A 42 -2.21 18.58 -4.60
C TYR A 42 -3.20 19.19 -5.61
N GLY A 43 -4.45 19.42 -5.23
CA GLY A 43 -5.44 20.07 -6.10
C GLY A 43 -5.94 19.20 -7.26
N SER A 44 -6.24 19.87 -8.38
CA SER A 44 -6.80 19.23 -9.58
C SER A 44 -5.91 18.15 -10.23
N PRO A 45 -4.56 18.21 -10.20
CA PRO A 45 -3.72 17.14 -10.72
C PRO A 45 -3.98 15.80 -9.99
N ALA A 46 -4.14 15.83 -8.66
CA ALA A 46 -4.47 14.62 -7.91
C ALA A 46 -5.81 14.03 -8.33
N LEU A 47 -6.85 14.88 -8.43
CA LEU A 47 -8.18 14.43 -8.86
C LEU A 47 -8.14 13.80 -10.25
N SER A 48 -7.41 14.40 -11.17
CA SER A 48 -7.29 13.89 -12.54
C SER A 48 -6.64 12.51 -12.61
N VAL A 49 -5.62 12.23 -11.77
CA VAL A 49 -4.98 10.90 -11.70
C VAL A 49 -5.94 9.86 -11.11
N TRP A 50 -6.68 10.19 -10.04
CA TRP A 50 -7.70 9.30 -9.46
C TRP A 50 -8.76 8.93 -10.50
N LEU A 51 -9.32 9.92 -11.19
CA LEU A 51 -10.35 9.71 -12.20
C LEU A 51 -9.82 8.92 -13.40
N ALA A 52 -8.61 9.23 -13.89
CA ALA A 52 -8.00 8.53 -15.01
C ALA A 52 -7.73 7.05 -14.71
N SER A 53 -7.27 6.74 -13.49
CA SER A 53 -7.01 5.37 -13.08
C SER A 53 -8.31 4.55 -12.99
N VAL A 54 -9.34 5.09 -12.34
CA VAL A 54 -10.65 4.44 -12.24
C VAL A 54 -11.28 4.28 -13.63
N PHE A 55 -11.18 5.30 -14.47
CA PHE A 55 -11.63 5.24 -15.86
C PHE A 55 -10.93 4.10 -16.63
N GLY A 56 -9.59 3.98 -16.50
CA GLY A 56 -8.83 2.90 -17.12
C GLY A 56 -9.27 1.52 -16.65
N ALA A 57 -9.53 1.36 -15.35
CA ALA A 57 -10.03 0.11 -14.80
C ALA A 57 -11.43 -0.26 -15.32
N ILE A 58 -12.35 0.71 -15.36
CA ILE A 58 -13.71 0.51 -15.89
C ILE A 58 -13.66 0.19 -17.39
N LEU A 59 -12.84 0.90 -18.15
CA LEU A 59 -12.66 0.64 -19.59
C LEU A 59 -12.18 -0.79 -19.83
N ALA A 60 -11.20 -1.26 -19.04
CA ALA A 60 -10.72 -2.64 -19.11
C ALA A 60 -11.84 -3.65 -18.85
N GLU A 61 -12.65 -3.43 -17.81
CA GLU A 61 -13.74 -4.33 -17.45
C GLU A 61 -14.82 -4.37 -18.55
N ILE A 62 -15.12 -3.23 -19.19
CA ILE A 62 -16.05 -3.16 -20.35
C ILE A 62 -15.48 -3.96 -21.53
N LEU A 63 -14.18 -3.86 -21.81
CA LEU A 63 -13.54 -4.66 -22.85
C LEU A 63 -13.63 -6.16 -22.57
N VAL A 64 -13.39 -6.56 -21.32
CA VAL A 64 -13.54 -7.94 -20.88
C VAL A 64 -15.00 -8.40 -21.03
N ALA A 65 -15.95 -7.57 -20.61
CA ALA A 65 -17.37 -7.87 -20.75
C ALA A 65 -17.82 -8.05 -22.19
N ALA A 66 -17.29 -7.26 -23.12
CA ALA A 66 -17.55 -7.41 -24.55
C ALA A 66 -17.10 -8.77 -25.10
N LEU A 67 -15.98 -9.31 -24.57
CA LEU A 67 -15.44 -10.61 -24.97
C LEU A 67 -16.14 -11.78 -24.26
N THR A 68 -16.41 -11.63 -22.96
CA THR A 68 -16.91 -12.73 -22.09
C THR A 68 -18.42 -12.71 -21.93
N LYS A 69 -19.10 -11.66 -22.37
CA LYS A 69 -20.55 -11.39 -22.17
C LYS A 69 -20.95 -11.36 -20.69
N ARG A 70 -20.01 -11.08 -19.78
CA ARG A 70 -20.24 -10.96 -18.33
C ARG A 70 -19.64 -9.65 -17.84
N LEU A 71 -20.46 -8.79 -17.24
CA LEU A 71 -20.03 -7.52 -16.67
C LEU A 71 -19.92 -7.65 -15.15
N ALA A 72 -18.73 -7.50 -14.59
CA ALA A 72 -18.44 -7.67 -13.17
C ALA A 72 -18.23 -6.35 -12.42
N LEU A 73 -18.71 -5.21 -12.93
CA LEU A 73 -18.57 -3.90 -12.26
C LEU A 73 -19.27 -3.84 -10.91
N ALA A 74 -20.36 -4.61 -10.73
CA ALA A 74 -21.14 -4.59 -9.51
C ALA A 74 -20.38 -5.16 -8.28
N ASP A 75 -19.32 -5.95 -8.49
CA ASP A 75 -18.51 -6.52 -7.41
C ASP A 75 -17.56 -5.51 -6.73
N GLY A 76 -17.41 -4.31 -7.27
CA GLY A 76 -16.58 -3.24 -6.72
C GLY A 76 -15.07 -3.47 -6.86
N SER A 77 -14.63 -4.67 -7.22
CA SER A 77 -13.19 -5.01 -7.28
C SER A 77 -12.43 -4.22 -8.34
N THR A 78 -13.09 -3.90 -9.45
CA THR A 78 -12.53 -3.10 -10.54
C THR A 78 -12.26 -1.67 -10.09
N ILE A 79 -13.21 -1.07 -9.36
CA ILE A 79 -13.06 0.29 -8.80
C ILE A 79 -11.97 0.30 -7.75
N LEU A 80 -11.96 -0.66 -6.82
CA LEU A 80 -10.93 -0.81 -5.81
C LEU A 80 -9.54 -0.93 -6.45
N THR A 81 -9.40 -1.75 -7.50
CA THR A 81 -8.12 -1.88 -8.22
C THR A 81 -7.68 -0.55 -8.83
N GLY A 82 -8.57 0.18 -9.48
CA GLY A 82 -8.28 1.51 -10.02
C GLY A 82 -7.84 2.51 -8.94
N LEU A 83 -8.53 2.52 -7.79
CA LEU A 83 -8.16 3.37 -6.65
C LEU A 83 -6.79 3.00 -6.09
N LEU A 84 -6.50 1.72 -5.88
CA LEU A 84 -5.20 1.27 -5.37
C LEU A 84 -4.07 1.57 -6.36
N VAL A 85 -4.29 1.45 -7.67
CA VAL A 85 -3.31 1.86 -8.68
C VAL A 85 -3.04 3.36 -8.60
N ALA A 86 -4.09 4.20 -8.57
CA ALA A 86 -3.95 5.65 -8.46
C ALA A 86 -3.14 6.06 -7.23
N SER A 87 -3.34 5.37 -6.10
CA SER A 87 -2.69 5.69 -4.83
C SER A 87 -1.15 5.64 -4.89
N ALA A 88 -0.59 4.84 -5.79
CA ALA A 88 0.87 4.71 -5.96
C ALA A 88 1.44 5.59 -7.07
N ILE A 89 0.61 6.41 -7.74
CA ILE A 89 1.03 7.27 -8.85
C ILE A 89 1.26 8.70 -8.34
N PRO A 90 2.31 9.40 -8.81
CA PRO A 90 2.54 10.81 -8.51
C PRO A 90 1.40 11.71 -9.01
N PRO A 91 1.07 12.81 -8.29
CA PRO A 91 -0.02 13.71 -8.67
C PRO A 91 0.18 14.38 -10.04
N GLY A 92 1.44 14.61 -10.45
CA GLY A 92 1.78 15.22 -11.75
C GLY A 92 2.01 14.23 -12.88
N ALA A 93 1.64 12.96 -12.72
CA ALA A 93 1.81 11.97 -13.77
C ALA A 93 0.90 12.24 -14.98
N ALA A 94 1.41 11.98 -16.17
CA ALA A 94 0.60 12.08 -17.39
C ALA A 94 -0.54 11.04 -17.36
N LEU A 95 -1.75 11.45 -17.76
CA LEU A 95 -2.99 10.67 -17.57
C LEU A 95 -2.98 9.30 -18.26
N TYR A 96 -2.19 9.13 -19.32
CA TYR A 96 -2.05 7.81 -19.95
C TYR A 96 -1.36 6.77 -19.04
N ILE A 97 -0.57 7.19 -18.05
CA ILE A 97 0.11 6.28 -17.12
C ILE A 97 -0.89 5.58 -16.20
N PRO A 98 -1.73 6.31 -15.40
CA PRO A 98 -2.75 5.64 -14.57
C PRO A 98 -3.76 4.85 -15.39
N ILE A 99 -4.15 5.32 -16.60
CA ILE A 99 -5.05 4.59 -17.48
C ILE A 99 -4.44 3.25 -17.88
N SER A 100 -3.21 3.25 -18.43
CA SER A 100 -2.56 2.03 -18.90
C SER A 100 -2.18 1.08 -17.78
N ALA A 101 -1.79 1.59 -16.60
CA ALA A 101 -1.53 0.77 -15.42
C ALA A 101 -2.79 0.02 -14.96
N SER A 102 -3.93 0.71 -14.91
CA SER A 102 -5.21 0.10 -14.54
C SER A 102 -5.74 -0.85 -15.62
N LEU A 103 -5.57 -0.52 -16.90
CA LEU A 103 -5.85 -1.45 -17.99
C LEU A 103 -5.05 -2.74 -17.85
N PHE A 104 -3.74 -2.64 -17.61
CA PHE A 104 -2.88 -3.80 -17.39
C PHE A 104 -3.31 -4.60 -16.16
N ALA A 105 -3.61 -3.94 -15.04
CA ALA A 105 -4.06 -4.58 -13.82
C ALA A 105 -5.30 -5.45 -14.03
N ILE A 106 -6.28 -4.95 -14.77
CA ILE A 106 -7.53 -5.69 -15.03
C ILE A 106 -7.35 -6.71 -16.15
N LEU A 107 -6.81 -6.31 -17.31
CA LEU A 107 -6.71 -7.20 -18.47
C LEU A 107 -5.71 -8.33 -18.24
N ALA A 108 -4.48 -8.00 -17.84
CA ALA A 108 -3.41 -8.96 -17.74
C ALA A 108 -3.39 -9.72 -16.40
N VAL A 109 -3.65 -9.03 -15.29
CA VAL A 109 -3.49 -9.66 -13.96
C VAL A 109 -4.80 -10.26 -13.46
N LYS A 110 -5.92 -9.53 -13.53
CA LYS A 110 -7.21 -10.02 -13.04
C LYS A 110 -7.84 -11.04 -14.00
N THR A 111 -7.88 -10.74 -15.32
CA THR A 111 -8.72 -11.48 -16.26
C THR A 111 -8.07 -12.72 -16.84
N VAL A 112 -6.78 -12.66 -17.21
CA VAL A 112 -6.07 -13.78 -17.87
C VAL A 112 -6.08 -15.05 -17.03
N PHE A 113 -6.07 -14.94 -15.72
CA PHE A 113 -6.04 -16.08 -14.80
C PHE A 113 -7.42 -16.56 -14.34
N GLY A 114 -8.51 -16.03 -14.91
CA GLY A 114 -9.88 -16.52 -14.63
C GLY A 114 -10.76 -15.57 -13.83
N GLY A 115 -10.31 -14.33 -13.59
CA GLY A 115 -11.09 -13.31 -12.91
C GLY A 115 -10.89 -13.27 -11.39
N LEU A 116 -11.81 -12.60 -10.68
CA LEU A 116 -11.72 -12.42 -9.23
C LEU A 116 -11.66 -13.78 -8.51
N GLY A 117 -10.65 -13.93 -7.64
CA GLY A 117 -10.46 -15.17 -6.87
C GLY A 117 -9.47 -16.16 -7.48
N SER A 118 -9.08 -15.98 -8.76
CA SER A 118 -8.09 -16.85 -9.45
C SER A 118 -6.72 -16.17 -9.63
N ASN A 119 -6.59 -14.94 -9.15
CA ASN A 119 -5.37 -14.15 -9.32
C ASN A 119 -4.23 -14.73 -8.48
N TRP A 120 -3.06 -14.94 -9.08
CA TRP A 120 -1.85 -15.36 -8.36
C TRP A 120 -1.10 -14.19 -7.72
N MET A 121 -1.43 -12.96 -8.08
CA MET A 121 -0.92 -11.73 -7.47
C MET A 121 -2.02 -10.67 -7.39
N ASN A 122 -1.84 -9.69 -6.52
CA ASN A 122 -2.74 -8.55 -6.40
C ASN A 122 -2.73 -7.74 -7.71
N PRO A 123 -3.91 -7.53 -8.36
CA PRO A 123 -3.98 -6.82 -9.64
C PRO A 123 -3.48 -5.39 -9.59
N ALA A 124 -3.77 -4.65 -8.52
CA ALA A 124 -3.30 -3.28 -8.37
C ALA A 124 -1.77 -3.22 -8.34
N LEU A 125 -1.12 -4.10 -7.57
CA LEU A 125 0.34 -4.17 -7.51
C LEU A 125 0.96 -4.54 -8.86
N GLY A 126 0.34 -5.43 -9.62
CA GLY A 126 0.77 -5.75 -10.97
C GLY A 126 0.71 -4.54 -11.91
N GLY A 127 -0.36 -3.74 -11.84
CA GLY A 127 -0.50 -2.49 -12.59
C GLY A 127 0.52 -1.43 -12.18
N ILE A 128 0.78 -1.29 -10.88
CA ILE A 128 1.80 -0.37 -10.35
C ILE A 128 3.20 -0.78 -10.81
N ALA A 129 3.53 -2.07 -10.72
CA ALA A 129 4.83 -2.58 -11.20
C ALA A 129 5.00 -2.36 -12.71
N PHE A 130 3.94 -2.54 -13.49
CA PHE A 130 3.92 -2.23 -14.92
C PHE A 130 4.21 -0.74 -15.17
N ALA A 131 3.60 0.19 -14.41
CA ALA A 131 3.87 1.62 -14.53
C ALA A 131 5.33 1.96 -14.21
N TYR A 132 5.89 1.42 -13.13
CA TYR A 132 7.29 1.62 -12.77
C TYR A 132 8.28 1.06 -13.81
N ALA A 133 7.95 -0.06 -14.43
CA ALA A 133 8.79 -0.69 -15.45
C ALA A 133 8.81 0.12 -16.76
N ASN A 134 7.65 0.68 -17.17
CA ASN A 134 7.54 1.37 -18.45
C ASN A 134 7.84 2.87 -18.38
N TRP A 135 7.53 3.54 -17.26
CA TRP A 135 7.73 4.98 -17.08
C TRP A 135 8.49 5.34 -15.80
N PRO A 136 9.70 4.79 -15.56
CA PRO A 136 10.42 4.95 -14.30
C PRO A 136 10.73 6.41 -13.96
N ILE A 137 11.00 7.24 -14.98
CA ILE A 137 11.29 8.67 -14.78
C ILE A 137 10.02 9.43 -14.38
N ALA A 138 8.90 9.17 -15.04
CA ALA A 138 7.63 9.85 -14.74
C ALA A 138 7.08 9.44 -13.38
N MET A 139 7.26 8.17 -12.99
CA MET A 139 6.86 7.64 -11.67
C MET A 139 7.71 8.19 -10.50
N ARG A 140 8.80 8.89 -10.77
CA ARG A 140 9.65 9.56 -9.77
C ARG A 140 9.50 11.08 -9.75
N ARG A 141 8.65 11.66 -10.60
CA ARG A 141 8.37 13.10 -10.62
C ARG A 141 7.31 13.44 -9.57
N PHE A 142 7.73 13.53 -8.33
CA PHE A 142 6.85 13.93 -7.24
C PHE A 142 6.75 15.45 -7.15
N GLN A 143 5.58 15.93 -6.73
CA GLN A 143 5.31 17.35 -6.55
C GLN A 143 5.16 17.67 -5.07
N PHE A 144 5.54 18.87 -4.67
CA PHE A 144 5.18 19.41 -3.35
C PHE A 144 3.71 19.79 -3.30
N PRO A 145 3.04 19.64 -2.15
CA PRO A 145 1.70 20.18 -1.95
C PRO A 145 1.65 21.68 -2.27
N SER A 146 0.69 22.09 -3.09
CA SER A 146 0.47 23.48 -3.49
C SER A 146 0.21 24.41 -2.30
N THR A 147 -0.37 23.84 -1.23
CA THR A 147 -0.66 24.54 0.03
C THR A 147 0.57 25.02 0.78
N MET A 148 1.77 24.44 0.56
CA MET A 148 2.98 24.83 1.29
C MET A 148 3.74 25.99 0.67
N MET A 149 3.79 26.10 -0.64
CA MET A 149 4.69 27.03 -1.33
C MET A 149 3.98 28.09 -2.17
N GLY A 150 2.66 27.98 -2.41
CA GLY A 150 1.95 28.89 -3.32
C GLY A 150 2.46 28.84 -4.77
N LEU A 151 3.29 27.87 -5.10
CA LEU A 151 3.88 27.66 -6.42
C LEU A 151 3.45 26.30 -6.94
N ASP A 152 2.71 26.29 -8.03
CA ASP A 152 2.31 25.05 -8.70
C ASP A 152 3.49 24.41 -9.42
N GLY A 153 3.68 23.10 -9.18
CA GLY A 153 4.50 22.27 -10.06
C GLY A 153 5.99 22.12 -9.75
N LEU A 154 6.47 22.50 -8.56
CA LEU A 154 7.85 22.20 -8.18
C LEU A 154 8.01 20.68 -7.97
N SER A 155 8.80 20.07 -8.84
CA SER A 155 9.20 18.66 -8.72
C SER A 155 10.35 18.55 -7.71
N THR A 156 10.19 17.67 -6.74
CA THR A 156 11.23 17.41 -5.73
C THR A 156 11.40 15.92 -5.46
N SER A 157 12.49 15.54 -4.77
CA SER A 157 12.68 14.17 -4.30
C SER A 157 11.72 13.85 -3.14
N THR A 158 11.31 12.59 -3.04
CA THR A 158 10.59 12.11 -1.85
C THR A 158 11.47 12.20 -0.61
N PRO A 159 10.89 12.23 0.60
CA PRO A 159 11.66 12.16 1.83
C PRO A 159 12.68 11.01 1.86
N ILE A 160 12.31 9.84 1.33
CA ILE A 160 13.21 8.69 1.27
C ILE A 160 14.38 8.90 0.29
N GLU A 161 14.09 9.42 -0.90
CA GLU A 161 15.14 9.74 -1.88
C GLU A 161 16.06 10.85 -1.39
N PHE A 162 15.48 11.85 -0.72
CA PHE A 162 16.24 12.91 -0.07
C PHE A 162 17.19 12.32 0.98
N ALA A 163 16.70 11.52 1.91
CA ALA A 163 17.51 10.86 2.93
C ALA A 163 18.65 10.00 2.32
N ARG A 164 18.38 9.25 1.25
CA ARG A 164 19.38 8.42 0.57
C ARG A 164 20.49 9.23 -0.13
N ASN A 165 20.13 10.37 -0.68
CA ASN A 165 21.03 11.20 -1.50
C ASN A 165 21.72 12.31 -0.68
N TYR A 166 21.29 12.52 0.57
CA TYR A 166 21.88 13.54 1.42
C TYR A 166 23.29 13.13 1.87
N ALA A 167 24.28 13.80 1.32
CA ALA A 167 25.69 13.57 1.61
C ALA A 167 26.23 14.42 2.79
N GLY A 168 25.36 15.03 3.58
CA GLY A 168 25.74 15.86 4.74
C GLY A 168 26.27 14.99 5.88
N THR A 169 27.46 15.33 6.36
CA THR A 169 28.23 14.51 7.30
C THR A 169 27.84 14.68 8.76
N ASP A 170 26.98 15.66 9.10
CA ASP A 170 26.80 16.07 10.51
C ASP A 170 25.41 15.80 11.08
N ALA A 171 24.52 15.09 10.37
CA ALA A 171 23.18 14.79 10.87
C ALA A 171 23.14 13.42 11.56
N SER A 172 23.00 13.44 12.87
CA SER A 172 22.83 12.20 13.67
C SER A 172 21.46 11.56 13.48
N ARG A 173 20.48 12.29 12.93
CA ARG A 173 19.10 11.85 12.71
C ARG A 173 18.57 12.37 11.37
N VAL A 174 17.65 11.62 10.77
CA VAL A 174 17.05 11.96 9.45
C VAL A 174 16.39 13.34 9.48
N MET A 175 15.67 13.69 10.56
CA MET A 175 14.99 14.98 10.68
C MET A 175 15.95 16.15 10.81
N ASP A 176 17.09 15.97 11.45
CA ASP A 176 18.16 16.98 11.52
C ASP A 176 18.76 17.21 10.13
N ALA A 177 18.92 16.15 9.34
CA ALA A 177 19.35 16.26 7.94
C ALA A 177 18.36 17.08 7.09
N PHE A 178 17.06 16.84 7.24
CA PHE A 178 16.01 17.62 6.55
C PHE A 178 16.09 19.11 6.92
N ARG A 179 16.20 19.41 8.21
CA ARG A 179 16.28 20.77 8.72
C ARG A 179 17.55 21.50 8.20
N ASN A 180 18.71 20.83 8.29
CA ASN A 180 19.99 21.39 7.83
C ASN A 180 20.03 21.64 6.32
N ALA A 181 19.34 20.81 5.55
CA ALA A 181 19.22 20.97 4.10
C ALA A 181 18.13 21.96 3.67
N GLY A 182 17.42 22.58 4.62
CA GLY A 182 16.34 23.52 4.30
C GLY A 182 15.09 22.88 3.69
N TYR A 183 14.82 21.62 4.01
CA TYR A 183 13.56 20.99 3.60
C TYR A 183 12.39 21.77 4.21
N PRO A 184 11.37 22.16 3.43
CA PRO A 184 10.32 23.02 3.92
C PRO A 184 9.48 22.30 4.97
N LEU A 185 9.35 22.91 6.14
CA LEU A 185 8.47 22.48 7.23
C LEU A 185 7.28 23.43 7.35
N SER A 186 6.11 22.90 7.64
CA SER A 186 4.92 23.69 7.82
C SER A 186 4.90 24.38 9.19
N ARG A 187 4.22 25.53 9.28
CA ARG A 187 3.98 26.19 10.56
C ARG A 187 3.14 25.34 11.51
N LEU A 188 2.31 24.47 10.95
CA LEU A 188 1.46 23.55 11.69
C LEU A 188 2.30 22.48 12.38
N ASP A 189 3.33 21.95 11.70
CA ASP A 189 4.26 20.98 12.31
C ASP A 189 4.96 21.59 13.53
N SER A 190 5.57 22.78 13.39
CA SER A 190 6.24 23.44 14.50
C SER A 190 5.31 23.72 15.68
N ALA A 191 4.07 24.15 15.43
CA ALA A 191 3.09 24.42 16.47
C ALA A 191 2.66 23.15 17.21
N VAL A 192 2.31 22.09 16.46
CA VAL A 192 1.84 20.81 17.05
C VAL A 192 2.98 20.10 17.74
N THR A 193 4.17 20.05 17.13
CA THR A 193 5.37 19.46 17.73
C THR A 193 5.77 20.19 19.02
N GLY A 194 5.71 21.52 19.03
CA GLY A 194 5.93 22.33 20.24
C GLY A 194 4.94 21.97 21.34
N PHE A 195 3.65 21.97 21.04
CA PHE A 195 2.61 21.58 21.99
C PHE A 195 2.81 20.16 22.54
N LEU A 196 3.10 19.19 21.69
CA LEU A 196 3.35 17.80 22.13
C LEU A 196 4.61 17.68 22.99
N ASN A 197 5.67 18.40 22.67
CA ASN A 197 6.89 18.39 23.45
C ASN A 197 6.65 19.00 24.83
N ASP A 198 5.92 20.08 24.93
CA ASP A 198 5.67 20.77 26.21
C ASP A 198 4.65 20.02 27.09
N SER A 199 3.59 19.46 26.49
CA SER A 199 2.50 18.83 27.25
C SER A 199 2.68 17.34 27.52
N LEU A 200 3.35 16.59 26.63
CA LEU A 200 3.45 15.12 26.73
C LEU A 200 4.89 14.64 26.90
N PHE A 201 5.77 15.02 25.96
CA PHE A 201 7.14 14.47 25.92
C PHE A 201 8.05 15.03 26.99
N SER A 202 7.81 16.23 27.51
CA SER A 202 8.52 16.81 28.66
C SER A 202 8.44 15.91 29.90
N HIS A 203 7.28 15.26 30.13
CA HIS A 203 7.07 14.36 31.29
C HIS A 203 7.85 13.06 31.19
N ILE A 204 8.26 12.65 29.99
CA ILE A 204 9.02 11.39 29.75
C ILE A 204 10.48 11.67 29.46
N GLY A 205 10.93 12.94 29.50
CA GLY A 205 12.31 13.33 29.17
C GLY A 205 12.67 13.11 27.69
N ALA A 206 11.68 12.96 26.80
CA ALA A 206 11.84 12.79 25.37
C ALA A 206 11.56 14.11 24.64
N ARG A 207 12.02 14.22 23.40
CA ARG A 207 11.66 15.31 22.48
C ARG A 207 11.37 14.74 21.11
N LEU A 208 10.24 15.11 20.53
CA LEU A 208 9.88 14.81 19.15
C LEU A 208 10.56 15.88 18.26
N PRO A 209 11.41 15.50 17.30
CA PRO A 209 11.92 16.44 16.31
C PRO A 209 10.80 17.01 15.43
N GLU A 210 10.97 18.20 14.89
CA GLU A 210 10.08 18.78 13.90
C GLU A 210 10.14 17.99 12.59
N GLY A 211 9.02 17.95 11.84
CA GLY A 211 8.89 17.30 10.55
C GLY A 211 8.06 16.00 10.56
N TYR A 212 7.85 15.37 11.71
CA TYR A 212 7.03 14.15 11.77
C TYR A 212 5.54 14.40 11.56
N ILE A 213 5.03 15.53 12.00
CA ILE A 213 3.63 15.88 11.80
C ILE A 213 3.36 16.11 10.31
N ASP A 214 4.26 16.79 9.63
CA ASP A 214 4.19 16.98 8.18
C ASP A 214 4.22 15.64 7.42
N LEU A 215 5.06 14.69 7.86
CA LEU A 215 5.09 13.35 7.31
C LEU A 215 3.76 12.60 7.52
N MET A 216 3.10 12.78 8.66
CA MET A 216 1.83 12.12 8.98
C MET A 216 0.63 12.74 8.27
N ILE A 217 0.58 14.07 8.15
CA ILE A 217 -0.51 14.80 7.50
C ILE A 217 -0.36 14.76 5.97
N GLY A 218 0.89 14.55 5.49
CA GLY A 218 1.17 14.48 4.06
C GLY A 218 1.65 15.77 3.42
N MET A 219 2.10 16.72 4.21
CA MET A 219 2.74 17.94 3.71
C MET A 219 4.16 17.64 3.22
N ARG A 220 4.26 16.73 2.26
CA ARG A 220 5.52 16.26 1.67
C ARG A 220 5.32 15.85 0.22
N SER A 221 6.40 15.73 -0.53
CA SER A 221 6.35 15.13 -1.86
C SER A 221 6.18 13.62 -1.78
N GLY A 222 5.30 13.05 -2.60
CA GLY A 222 5.03 11.61 -2.62
C GLY A 222 3.94 11.22 -3.61
N ALA A 223 3.64 9.93 -3.68
CA ALA A 223 2.49 9.43 -4.41
C ALA A 223 1.17 9.78 -3.67
N LEU A 224 0.05 9.74 -4.40
CA LEU A 224 -1.25 10.21 -3.87
C LEU A 224 -1.68 9.51 -2.56
N GLY A 225 -1.47 8.21 -2.46
CA GLY A 225 -1.83 7.44 -1.27
C GLY A 225 -0.80 7.47 -0.14
N GLU A 226 0.43 7.89 -0.46
CA GLU A 226 1.50 8.00 0.55
C GLU A 226 1.37 9.26 1.38
N SER A 227 0.84 10.32 0.77
CA SER A 227 0.82 11.65 1.34
C SER A 227 -0.10 11.80 2.54
N ALA A 228 -1.07 10.90 2.73
CA ALA A 228 -2.08 11.04 3.76
C ALA A 228 -2.06 9.87 4.75
N LEU A 229 -0.93 9.69 5.46
CA LEU A 229 -0.78 8.58 6.40
C LEU A 229 -1.91 8.51 7.44
N LEU A 230 -2.32 9.63 8.01
CA LEU A 230 -3.44 9.65 8.97
C LEU A 230 -4.75 9.17 8.33
N ALA A 231 -5.03 9.57 7.09
CA ALA A 231 -6.23 9.12 6.38
C ALA A 231 -6.17 7.61 6.09
N VAL A 232 -5.00 7.08 5.72
CA VAL A 232 -4.76 5.63 5.57
C VAL A 232 -5.01 4.90 6.88
N LEU A 233 -4.50 5.41 8.01
CA LEU A 233 -4.70 4.79 9.32
C LEU A 233 -6.16 4.80 9.75
N ILE A 234 -6.89 5.90 9.53
CA ILE A 234 -8.33 5.98 9.82
C ILE A 234 -9.09 4.90 9.03
N GLY A 235 -8.83 4.79 7.72
CA GLY A 235 -9.45 3.76 6.90
C GLY A 235 -9.07 2.34 7.35
N SER A 236 -7.81 2.13 7.73
CA SER A 236 -7.32 0.84 8.22
C SER A 236 -7.98 0.41 9.53
N ILE A 237 -8.21 1.36 10.46
CA ILE A 237 -8.95 1.09 11.70
C ILE A 237 -10.37 0.62 11.41
N VAL A 238 -11.05 1.25 10.44
CA VAL A 238 -12.39 0.82 10.02
C VAL A 238 -12.37 -0.59 9.45
N LEU A 239 -11.39 -0.92 8.58
CA LEU A 239 -11.26 -2.27 8.01
C LEU A 239 -11.00 -3.34 9.09
N LEU A 240 -10.16 -3.01 10.09
CA LEU A 240 -9.89 -3.88 11.23
C LEU A 240 -11.13 -4.07 12.12
N ALA A 241 -11.84 -2.98 12.42
CA ALA A 241 -13.04 -3.01 13.25
C ALA A 241 -14.18 -3.82 12.62
N LEU A 242 -14.27 -3.81 11.29
CA LEU A 242 -15.23 -4.62 10.52
C LEU A 242 -14.74 -6.06 10.28
N GLY A 243 -13.52 -6.41 10.71
CA GLY A 243 -12.98 -7.77 10.51
C GLY A 243 -12.66 -8.13 9.05
N LEU A 244 -12.57 -7.14 8.15
CA LEU A 244 -12.31 -7.35 6.72
C LEU A 244 -10.84 -7.70 6.45
N ILE A 245 -9.94 -7.27 7.32
CA ILE A 245 -8.50 -7.57 7.24
C ILE A 245 -8.02 -8.22 8.53
N LYS A 246 -7.03 -9.11 8.40
CA LYS A 246 -6.40 -9.79 9.53
C LYS A 246 -5.24 -8.93 10.05
N MET A 247 -5.23 -8.64 11.34
CA MET A 247 -4.19 -7.81 11.98
C MET A 247 -2.79 -8.43 11.92
N GLU A 248 -2.69 -9.77 11.82
CA GLU A 248 -1.42 -10.49 11.81
C GLU A 248 -0.48 -10.04 10.69
N ILE A 249 -1.02 -9.82 9.47
CA ILE A 249 -0.20 -9.43 8.32
C ILE A 249 0.41 -8.04 8.51
N PRO A 250 -0.39 -6.95 8.65
CA PRO A 250 0.17 -5.61 8.77
C PRO A 250 1.02 -5.44 10.04
N LEU A 251 0.63 -6.05 11.16
CA LEU A 251 1.40 -5.97 12.40
C LEU A 251 2.80 -6.59 12.24
N CYS A 252 2.89 -7.81 11.69
CA CYS A 252 4.16 -8.48 11.45
C CYS A 252 5.03 -7.73 10.44
N MET A 253 4.43 -7.15 9.39
CA MET A 253 5.13 -6.30 8.43
C MET A 253 5.73 -5.07 9.11
N ILE A 254 4.93 -4.35 9.91
CA ILE A 254 5.35 -3.15 10.63
C ILE A 254 6.48 -3.47 11.60
N ILE A 255 6.34 -4.53 12.40
CA ILE A 255 7.35 -4.94 13.38
C ILE A 255 8.67 -5.29 12.67
N ALA A 256 8.65 -6.15 11.68
CA ALA A 256 9.86 -6.56 10.96
C ALA A 256 10.55 -5.37 10.29
N PHE A 257 9.78 -4.54 9.58
CA PHE A 257 10.30 -3.37 8.89
C PHE A 257 10.87 -2.32 9.84
N ALA A 258 10.16 -2.00 10.94
CA ALA A 258 10.60 -1.03 11.94
C ALA A 258 11.88 -1.51 12.66
N LEU A 259 11.92 -2.78 13.09
CA LEU A 259 13.09 -3.35 13.76
C LEU A 259 14.32 -3.36 12.86
N LEU A 260 14.18 -3.77 11.60
CA LEU A 260 15.31 -3.78 10.66
C LEU A 260 15.82 -2.36 10.38
N ASN A 261 14.90 -1.38 10.20
CA ASN A 261 15.33 0.02 10.06
C ASN A 261 16.01 0.52 11.35
N ARG A 262 15.54 0.14 12.54
CA ARG A 262 16.18 0.52 13.80
C ARG A 262 17.59 -0.04 13.91
N ILE A 263 17.78 -1.30 13.56
CA ILE A 263 19.06 -2.02 13.71
C ILE A 263 20.08 -1.55 12.65
N PHE A 264 19.66 -1.49 11.38
CA PHE A 264 20.58 -1.28 10.26
C PHE A 264 20.57 0.15 9.71
N GLY A 265 19.78 1.06 10.28
CA GLY A 265 19.63 2.43 9.82
C GLY A 265 18.57 2.61 8.74
N THR A 266 18.12 3.85 8.57
CA THR A 266 17.06 4.26 7.62
C THR A 266 17.58 4.57 6.22
N GLY A 267 18.89 4.57 6.04
CA GLY A 267 19.53 4.77 4.73
C GLY A 267 20.35 6.03 4.58
N LEU A 268 20.50 6.82 5.65
CA LEU A 268 21.43 7.93 5.64
C LEU A 268 22.88 7.43 5.51
N PRO A 269 23.71 8.09 4.70
CA PRO A 269 25.14 7.81 4.69
C PRO A 269 25.75 8.08 6.09
N GLY A 270 26.46 7.10 6.63
CA GLY A 270 27.12 7.24 7.94
C GLY A 270 26.29 6.83 9.15
N GLU A 271 25.02 6.40 8.99
CA GLU A 271 24.28 5.80 10.10
C GLU A 271 24.95 4.53 10.64
N GLY A 272 25.12 4.50 11.95
CA GLY A 272 25.62 3.32 12.67
C GLY A 272 24.53 2.28 12.94
N LEU A 273 24.94 1.17 13.57
CA LEU A 273 23.98 0.19 14.07
C LEU A 273 23.13 0.80 15.22
N PHE A 274 21.85 0.48 15.24
CA PHE A 274 20.87 0.94 16.24
C PHE A 274 20.58 2.44 16.26
N THR A 275 20.95 3.18 15.21
CA THR A 275 20.68 4.62 15.09
C THR A 275 19.49 4.96 14.19
N GLY A 276 18.95 3.98 13.49
CA GLY A 276 17.89 4.19 12.51
C GLY A 276 16.57 4.70 13.11
N ASP A 277 15.84 5.45 12.30
CA ASP A 277 14.59 6.12 12.67
C ASP A 277 13.37 5.32 12.20
N MET A 278 12.74 4.62 13.16
CA MET A 278 11.55 3.80 12.88
C MET A 278 10.34 4.63 12.46
N LEU A 279 10.15 5.82 13.09
CA LEU A 279 9.00 6.67 12.79
C LEU A 279 9.10 7.23 11.38
N PHE A 280 10.28 7.72 11.01
CA PHE A 280 10.53 8.15 9.64
C PHE A 280 10.30 7.00 8.64
N ALA A 281 10.86 5.83 8.90
CA ALA A 281 10.74 4.69 8.00
C ALA A 281 9.29 4.27 7.76
N LEU A 282 8.46 4.26 8.81
CA LEU A 282 7.04 3.90 8.74
C LEU A 282 6.18 5.01 8.14
N SER A 283 6.48 6.27 8.47
CA SER A 283 5.70 7.41 7.98
C SER A 283 6.08 7.86 6.58
N SER A 284 7.21 7.39 6.04
CA SER A 284 7.69 7.74 4.70
C SER A 284 7.33 6.68 3.68
N GLY A 285 6.86 7.12 2.50
CA GLY A 285 6.48 6.24 1.40
C GLY A 285 5.15 5.52 1.60
N GLY A 286 4.83 4.62 0.67
CA GLY A 286 3.57 3.89 0.62
C GLY A 286 3.51 2.64 1.52
N PHE A 287 4.46 2.46 2.46
CA PHE A 287 4.54 1.24 3.27
C PHE A 287 3.24 0.94 4.05
N MET A 288 2.67 1.93 4.74
CA MET A 288 1.47 1.72 5.55
C MET A 288 0.24 1.45 4.69
N LEU A 289 0.07 2.16 3.56
CA LEU A 289 -0.99 1.86 2.60
C LEU A 289 -0.87 0.43 2.08
N ALA A 290 0.33 0.02 1.68
CA ALA A 290 0.58 -1.31 1.17
C ALA A 290 0.34 -2.40 2.24
N ALA A 291 0.71 -2.15 3.50
CA ALA A 291 0.52 -3.08 4.60
C ALA A 291 -0.95 -3.35 4.91
N PHE A 292 -1.80 -2.32 4.89
CA PHE A 292 -3.21 -2.47 5.27
C PHE A 292 -4.16 -2.74 4.10
N TYR A 293 -3.84 -2.31 2.88
CA TYR A 293 -4.75 -2.41 1.74
C TYR A 293 -4.27 -3.37 0.65
N MET A 294 -2.95 -3.54 0.48
CA MET A 294 -2.43 -4.33 -0.64
C MET A 294 -1.95 -5.72 -0.22
N ALA A 295 -1.28 -5.84 0.93
CA ALA A 295 -0.79 -7.11 1.44
C ALA A 295 -1.90 -7.98 2.08
N THR A 296 -3.00 -7.35 2.50
CA THR A 296 -4.16 -8.01 3.10
C THR A 296 -5.25 -8.36 2.09
N ASP A 297 -4.95 -8.30 0.79
CA ASP A 297 -5.90 -8.70 -0.26
C ASP A 297 -6.38 -10.15 -0.01
N PRO A 298 -7.71 -10.37 0.13
CA PRO A 298 -8.23 -11.66 0.54
C PRO A 298 -7.98 -12.80 -0.47
N VAL A 299 -7.66 -12.47 -1.72
CA VAL A 299 -7.38 -13.45 -2.77
C VAL A 299 -5.95 -13.96 -2.72
N THR A 300 -5.00 -13.07 -2.45
CA THR A 300 -3.55 -13.35 -2.56
C THR A 300 -2.86 -13.54 -1.22
N SER A 301 -3.51 -13.14 -0.11
CA SER A 301 -2.97 -13.33 1.24
C SER A 301 -3.26 -14.73 1.79
N PRO A 302 -2.36 -15.29 2.64
CA PRO A 302 -2.55 -16.62 3.21
C PRO A 302 -3.74 -16.68 4.18
N VAL A 303 -4.46 -17.80 4.14
CA VAL A 303 -5.62 -18.05 5.01
C VAL A 303 -5.18 -18.52 6.39
N ASP A 304 -4.16 -19.37 6.48
CA ASP A 304 -3.63 -19.87 7.76
C ASP A 304 -2.90 -18.77 8.53
N ARG A 305 -3.22 -18.64 9.82
CA ARG A 305 -2.65 -17.61 10.70
C ARG A 305 -1.13 -17.69 10.82
N ARG A 306 -0.57 -18.90 10.87
CA ARG A 306 0.89 -19.10 11.02
C ARG A 306 1.61 -18.66 9.73
N ILE A 307 1.03 -18.99 8.58
CA ILE A 307 1.57 -18.58 7.28
C ILE A 307 1.43 -17.08 7.11
N ALA A 308 0.32 -16.47 7.57
CA ALA A 308 0.11 -15.01 7.56
C ALA A 308 1.17 -14.26 8.37
N ILE A 309 1.58 -14.78 9.53
CA ILE A 309 2.67 -14.21 10.34
C ILE A 309 4.00 -14.25 9.56
N VAL A 310 4.36 -15.41 9.02
CA VAL A 310 5.60 -15.57 8.23
C VAL A 310 5.57 -14.69 6.99
N TYR A 311 4.45 -14.64 6.29
CA TYR A 311 4.21 -13.79 5.14
C TYR A 311 4.45 -12.31 5.47
N GLY A 312 3.85 -11.81 6.55
CA GLY A 312 4.03 -10.43 7.00
C GLY A 312 5.49 -10.11 7.38
N LEU A 313 6.15 -11.00 8.14
CA LEU A 313 7.57 -10.83 8.49
C LEU A 313 8.48 -10.79 7.26
N CYS A 314 8.26 -11.69 6.30
CA CYS A 314 9.03 -11.73 5.06
C CYS A 314 8.81 -10.48 4.21
N ILE A 315 7.56 -9.99 4.07
CA ILE A 315 7.31 -8.74 3.34
C ILE A 315 8.01 -7.57 4.02
N GLY A 316 7.92 -7.44 5.35
CA GLY A 316 8.61 -6.39 6.10
C GLY A 316 10.12 -6.43 5.88
N GLY A 317 10.71 -7.63 5.91
CA GLY A 317 12.14 -7.83 5.64
C GLY A 317 12.53 -7.50 4.20
N LEU A 318 11.78 -7.97 3.21
CA LEU A 318 12.02 -7.66 1.80
C LEU A 318 11.81 -6.18 1.50
N ALA A 319 10.80 -5.55 2.08
CA ALA A 319 10.56 -4.11 1.95
C ALA A 319 11.75 -3.29 2.46
N PHE A 320 12.31 -3.68 3.62
CA PHE A 320 13.54 -3.09 4.13
C PHE A 320 14.69 -3.29 3.15
N ALA A 321 14.91 -4.51 2.68
CA ALA A 321 16.00 -4.85 1.76
C ALA A 321 15.89 -4.06 0.44
N PHE A 322 14.71 -4.01 -0.16
CA PHE A 322 14.49 -3.25 -1.38
C PHE A 322 14.60 -1.74 -1.18
N ARG A 323 14.16 -1.22 -0.03
CA ARG A 323 14.34 0.20 0.30
C ARG A 323 15.81 0.55 0.52
N ARG A 324 16.59 -0.33 1.12
CA ARG A 324 18.01 -0.09 1.42
C ARG A 324 18.92 -0.24 0.20
N TRP A 325 18.73 -1.31 -0.58
CA TRP A 325 19.62 -1.70 -1.69
C TRP A 325 18.97 -1.66 -3.06
N GLY A 326 17.66 -1.54 -3.13
CA GLY A 326 16.94 -1.50 -4.41
C GLY A 326 17.17 -0.20 -5.18
N ALA A 327 16.98 -0.25 -6.49
CA ALA A 327 17.06 0.90 -7.37
C ALA A 327 15.90 1.90 -7.17
N GLN A 328 14.79 1.44 -6.59
CA GLN A 328 13.62 2.26 -6.30
C GLN A 328 13.46 2.44 -4.80
N SER A 329 13.13 3.66 -4.38
CA SER A 329 12.86 4.00 -2.98
C SER A 329 11.63 3.28 -2.41
N GLU A 330 10.66 2.95 -3.27
CA GLU A 330 9.39 2.32 -2.91
C GLU A 330 9.37 0.81 -3.26
N GLY A 331 10.26 0.05 -2.61
CA GLY A 331 10.39 -1.39 -2.85
C GLY A 331 9.25 -2.27 -2.34
N ILE A 332 8.27 -1.71 -1.60
CA ILE A 332 7.19 -2.47 -0.97
C ILE A 332 6.30 -3.21 -1.99
N VAL A 333 6.06 -2.60 -3.16
CA VAL A 333 5.28 -3.21 -4.25
C VAL A 333 5.90 -4.55 -4.67
N TYR A 334 7.20 -4.57 -4.89
CA TYR A 334 7.93 -5.78 -5.30
C TYR A 334 8.02 -6.80 -4.17
N ALA A 335 8.15 -6.34 -2.91
CA ALA A 335 8.16 -7.22 -1.74
C ALA A 335 6.87 -8.05 -1.65
N ILE A 336 5.71 -7.39 -1.80
CA ILE A 336 4.43 -8.08 -1.77
C ILE A 336 4.25 -8.99 -2.98
N LEU A 337 4.63 -8.53 -4.19
CA LEU A 337 4.53 -9.37 -5.40
C LEU A 337 5.36 -10.65 -5.29
N VAL A 338 6.60 -10.57 -4.80
CA VAL A 338 7.45 -11.74 -4.55
C VAL A 338 6.78 -12.69 -3.57
N MET A 339 6.22 -12.17 -2.48
CA MET A 339 5.58 -13.01 -1.49
C MET A 339 4.26 -13.61 -1.98
N ASN A 340 3.48 -12.91 -2.82
CA ASN A 340 2.29 -13.48 -3.45
C ASN A 340 2.62 -14.72 -4.30
N ILE A 341 3.77 -14.73 -4.99
CA ILE A 341 4.26 -15.91 -5.74
C ILE A 341 4.66 -17.03 -4.78
N MET A 342 5.22 -16.69 -3.62
CA MET A 342 5.72 -17.68 -2.65
C MET A 342 4.62 -18.34 -1.82
N VAL A 343 3.51 -17.63 -1.54
CA VAL A 343 2.40 -18.13 -0.69
C VAL A 343 1.90 -19.51 -1.09
N PRO A 344 1.53 -19.78 -2.37
CA PRO A 344 1.04 -21.11 -2.75
C PRO A 344 2.06 -22.23 -2.54
N MET A 345 3.37 -21.92 -2.64
CA MET A 345 4.44 -22.88 -2.40
C MET A 345 4.58 -23.20 -0.91
N VAL A 346 4.46 -22.20 -0.06
CA VAL A 346 4.55 -22.33 1.40
C VAL A 346 3.33 -23.07 1.95
N GLU A 347 2.12 -22.72 1.51
CA GLU A 347 0.87 -23.40 1.90
C GLU A 347 0.90 -24.89 1.54
N ARG A 348 1.39 -25.25 0.34
CA ARG A 348 1.52 -26.65 -0.08
C ARG A 348 2.46 -27.47 0.82
N LYS A 349 3.47 -26.86 1.42
CA LYS A 349 4.44 -27.55 2.28
C LYS A 349 3.94 -27.65 3.72
N LEU A 350 3.30 -26.60 4.23
CA LEU A 350 2.92 -26.50 5.65
C LEU A 350 1.54 -27.09 5.96
N THR A 351 0.66 -27.23 4.95
CA THR A 351 -0.68 -27.82 5.11
C THR A 351 -0.91 -29.02 4.21
N PRO A 352 -0.18 -30.14 4.40
CA PRO A 352 -0.32 -31.33 3.55
C PRO A 352 -1.71 -31.98 3.62
N GLY A 353 -2.49 -31.73 4.69
CA GLY A 353 -3.83 -32.30 4.90
C GLY A 353 -4.94 -31.81 3.95
N LEU A 354 -4.80 -30.64 3.34
CA LEU A 354 -5.78 -30.12 2.37
C LEU A 354 -5.78 -30.88 1.02
N ARG A 355 -4.75 -31.68 0.74
CA ARG A 355 -4.66 -32.53 -0.45
C ARG A 355 -5.67 -33.68 -0.48
N THR A 356 -6.16 -34.13 0.68
CA THR A 356 -7.05 -35.29 0.77
C THR A 356 -8.46 -34.97 0.32
N TYR A 357 -8.91 -33.73 0.48
CA TYR A 357 -10.25 -33.31 0.08
C TYR A 357 -10.39 -33.05 -1.44
N SER A 358 -9.34 -32.59 -2.11
CA SER A 358 -9.38 -32.34 -3.56
C SER A 358 -9.36 -33.64 -4.40
N LYS A 359 -8.81 -34.76 -3.87
CA LYS A 359 -8.80 -36.04 -4.58
C LYS A 359 -10.04 -36.88 -4.35
N ALA A 360 -10.86 -36.54 -3.35
CA ALA A 360 -12.09 -37.28 -3.06
C ALA A 360 -13.31 -36.81 -3.87
N GLY A 361 -13.16 -35.75 -4.66
CA GLY A 361 -14.28 -35.10 -5.40
C GLY A 361 -14.21 -35.19 -6.93
N THR A 362 -13.38 -36.08 -7.50
CA THR A 362 -13.46 -36.37 -8.95
C THR A 362 -14.03 -37.79 -9.11
N PRO A 363 -15.27 -37.94 -9.59
CA PRO A 363 -15.78 -39.23 -10.07
C PRO A 363 -15.07 -39.64 -11.36
#